data_dd0ef03de99e4285ab1033541f5ef694
#
_entry.id   dd0ef03de99e4285ab1033541f5ef694
#
_cell.length_a   1.000
_cell.length_b   1.000
_cell.length_c   1.000
_cell.angle_alpha   90.00
_cell.angle_beta   90.00
_cell.angle_gamma   90.00
#
_symmetry.space_group_name_H-M   'P 1'
#
loop_
_entity.id
_entity.type
_entity.pdbx_description
1 polymer ?
#
loop_
_entity_poly.entity_id
_entity_poly.type
_entity_poly.pdbx_seq_one_letter_code
_entity_poly.pdbx_strand_id
1 'polypeptide(L)'
;WTPWGTYLTCEENWNGYFGAPTSGATIGPAFEDQKAEILGGQSRYGITTEGFGYRWHTVDPRFDADVNPNEPHRFGWIVEIDPFAPASKPVKRTAMGRFKHENAELVIAANGKVVVYMGDDERNEYVYKFVSSGTFDKANPTSAANRRLLEEGTLYVARFDAGATAGDRMGTGVWIPLVFG
;
A
#
# COMPACT_ATOMS: atom_id res chain seq x y z
N TRP A 1 -7.59 9.63 10.69
CA TRP A 1 -8.90 9.11 11.15
C TRP A 1 -9.90 9.13 10.01
N THR A 2 -10.73 8.08 9.93
CA THR A 2 -11.85 8.06 8.99
C THR A 2 -13.07 8.76 9.58
N PRO A 3 -13.99 9.31 8.74
CA PRO A 3 -15.24 9.90 9.20
C PRO A 3 -16.18 8.91 9.91
N TRP A 4 -15.94 7.60 9.77
CA TRP A 4 -16.70 6.54 10.45
C TRP A 4 -16.03 5.99 11.71
N GLY A 5 -14.96 6.66 12.19
CA GLY A 5 -14.35 6.43 13.50
C GLY A 5 -13.30 5.32 13.56
N THR A 6 -12.72 4.93 12.42
CA THR A 6 -11.57 4.02 12.40
C THR A 6 -10.26 4.78 12.17
N TYR A 7 -9.14 4.12 12.43
CA TYR A 7 -7.80 4.64 12.21
C TYR A 7 -7.17 3.96 11.00
N LEU A 8 -6.53 4.74 10.13
CA LEU A 8 -5.70 4.22 9.05
C LEU A 8 -4.23 4.34 9.46
N THR A 9 -3.50 3.25 9.33
CA THR A 9 -2.04 3.21 9.45
C THR A 9 -1.42 2.73 8.17
N CYS A 10 -0.19 3.12 7.94
CA CYS A 10 0.52 2.95 6.67
C CYS A 10 1.67 1.98 6.85
N GLU A 11 1.78 0.99 5.97
CA GLU A 11 2.94 0.11 5.91
C GLU A 11 3.95 0.70 4.93
N GLU A 12 4.92 1.46 5.45
CA GLU A 12 5.96 2.13 4.66
C GLU A 12 7.21 1.27 4.53
N ASN A 13 7.99 1.15 5.61
CA ASN A 13 9.29 0.48 5.61
C ASN A 13 9.20 -1.03 5.88
N TRP A 14 8.13 -1.66 5.46
CA TRP A 14 7.84 -3.08 5.70
C TRP A 14 8.87 -4.03 5.08
N ASN A 15 9.55 -3.61 4.00
CA ASN A 15 10.60 -4.38 3.36
C ASN A 15 11.79 -4.66 4.31
N GLY A 16 12.04 -3.77 5.27
CA GLY A 16 13.07 -3.92 6.29
C GLY A 16 12.82 -5.03 7.31
N TYR A 17 11.57 -5.53 7.42
CA TYR A 17 11.24 -6.67 8.28
C TYR A 17 11.77 -7.99 7.72
N PHE A 18 11.91 -8.09 6.40
CA PHE A 18 12.32 -9.28 5.69
C PHE A 18 13.82 -9.30 5.44
N GLY A 19 14.41 -10.48 5.57
CA GLY A 19 15.76 -10.78 5.07
C GLY A 19 15.68 -11.86 4.01
N ALA A 20 16.61 -11.83 3.05
CA ALA A 20 16.82 -12.88 2.06
C ALA A 20 18.27 -13.35 2.12
N PRO A 21 18.69 -14.08 3.19
CA PRO A 21 20.08 -14.31 3.54
C PRO A 21 20.88 -15.08 2.48
N THR A 22 20.19 -15.82 1.64
CA THR A 22 20.84 -16.60 0.56
C THR A 22 20.60 -16.00 -0.84
N SER A 23 19.94 -14.82 -0.91
CA SER A 23 19.58 -14.19 -2.18
C SER A 23 18.82 -15.14 -3.13
N GLY A 24 17.92 -15.94 -2.55
CA GLY A 24 17.08 -16.89 -3.27
C GLY A 24 17.72 -18.26 -3.55
N ALA A 25 18.93 -18.54 -3.07
CA ALA A 25 19.58 -19.83 -3.32
C ALA A 25 18.83 -20.99 -2.64
N THR A 26 18.16 -20.73 -1.52
CA THR A 26 17.39 -21.73 -0.75
C THR A 26 15.88 -21.68 -1.01
N ILE A 27 15.40 -20.88 -1.95
CA ILE A 27 13.99 -20.93 -2.36
C ILE A 27 13.66 -22.36 -2.80
N GLY A 28 12.67 -22.93 -2.13
CA GLY A 28 12.34 -24.34 -2.30
C GLY A 28 11.77 -24.68 -3.68
N PRO A 29 11.83 -25.95 -4.09
CA PRO A 29 11.42 -26.40 -5.42
C PRO A 29 9.94 -26.15 -5.73
N ALA A 30 9.11 -25.96 -4.72
CA ALA A 30 7.70 -25.58 -4.91
C ALA A 30 7.51 -24.19 -5.57
N PHE A 31 8.54 -23.37 -5.59
CA PHE A 31 8.52 -22.02 -6.13
C PHE A 31 9.46 -21.84 -7.34
N GLU A 32 10.04 -22.92 -7.88
CA GLU A 32 11.05 -22.84 -8.93
C GLU A 32 10.54 -22.08 -10.16
N ASP A 33 9.29 -22.34 -10.58
CA ASP A 33 8.66 -21.67 -11.72
C ASP A 33 8.39 -20.18 -11.47
N GLN A 34 8.32 -19.73 -10.21
CA GLN A 34 8.06 -18.36 -9.80
C GLN A 34 9.32 -17.63 -9.33
N LYS A 35 10.45 -18.31 -9.28
CA LYS A 35 11.68 -17.80 -8.65
C LYS A 35 12.15 -16.47 -9.23
N ALA A 36 12.09 -16.31 -10.54
CA ALA A 36 12.49 -15.07 -11.21
C ALA A 36 11.57 -13.89 -10.81
N GLU A 37 10.26 -14.13 -10.70
CA GLU A 37 9.28 -13.14 -10.26
C GLU A 37 9.46 -12.78 -8.78
N ILE A 38 9.69 -13.78 -7.93
CA ILE A 38 9.98 -13.60 -6.50
C ILE A 38 11.21 -12.71 -6.32
N LEU A 39 12.32 -13.05 -6.97
CA LEU A 39 13.56 -12.26 -6.88
C LEU A 39 13.39 -10.85 -7.47
N GLY A 40 12.64 -10.72 -8.56
CA GLY A 40 12.28 -9.42 -9.12
C GLY A 40 11.48 -8.58 -8.13
N GLY A 41 10.52 -9.17 -7.44
CA GLY A 41 9.73 -8.52 -6.40
C GLY A 41 10.56 -8.13 -5.16
N GLN A 42 11.42 -9.00 -4.70
CA GLN A 42 12.35 -8.71 -3.60
C GLN A 42 13.26 -7.52 -3.95
N SER A 43 13.84 -7.53 -5.13
CA SER A 43 14.67 -6.44 -5.65
C SER A 43 13.87 -5.13 -5.78
N ARG A 44 12.66 -5.21 -6.36
CA ARG A 44 11.77 -4.05 -6.55
C ARG A 44 11.45 -3.32 -5.25
N TYR A 45 11.26 -4.05 -4.16
CA TYR A 45 10.93 -3.48 -2.86
C TYR A 45 12.14 -3.30 -1.94
N GLY A 46 13.35 -3.61 -2.40
CA GLY A 46 14.58 -3.43 -1.63
C GLY A 46 14.68 -4.37 -0.43
N ILE A 47 14.19 -5.62 -0.56
CA ILE A 47 14.43 -6.67 0.43
C ILE A 47 15.90 -7.10 0.26
N THR A 48 16.67 -6.92 1.32
CA THR A 48 18.11 -7.22 1.35
C THR A 48 18.40 -8.50 2.14
N THR A 49 19.65 -8.93 2.12
CA THR A 49 20.08 -10.09 2.91
C THR A 49 19.91 -9.89 4.41
N GLU A 50 19.97 -8.65 4.90
CA GLU A 50 19.98 -8.31 6.33
C GLU A 50 18.71 -7.57 6.81
N GLY A 51 17.75 -7.23 5.93
CA GLY A 51 16.50 -6.57 6.29
C GLY A 51 16.70 -5.27 7.06
N PHE A 52 17.34 -4.24 6.52
CA PHE A 52 17.72 -2.98 7.18
C PHE A 52 18.48 -3.15 8.51
N GLY A 53 18.96 -4.35 8.82
CA GLY A 53 19.60 -4.67 10.09
C GLY A 53 18.63 -4.99 11.23
N TYR A 54 17.32 -5.03 11.03
CA TYR A 54 16.35 -5.48 12.04
C TYR A 54 16.50 -6.95 12.37
N ARG A 55 16.89 -7.76 11.40
CA ARG A 55 17.24 -9.18 11.56
C ARG A 55 16.10 -10.05 12.11
N TRP A 56 14.84 -9.70 11.87
CA TRP A 56 13.69 -10.48 12.32
C TRP A 56 13.66 -11.89 11.71
N HIS A 57 14.13 -12.03 10.47
CA HIS A 57 14.26 -13.33 9.78
C HIS A 57 15.16 -14.34 10.52
N THR A 58 16.06 -13.88 11.40
CA THR A 58 16.91 -14.77 12.20
C THR A 58 16.19 -15.35 13.43
N VAL A 59 15.03 -14.79 13.80
CA VAL A 59 14.26 -15.14 14.98
C VAL A 59 12.94 -15.84 14.60
N ASP A 60 12.28 -15.33 13.54
CA ASP A 60 11.02 -15.89 13.05
C ASP A 60 11.15 -16.16 11.54
N PRO A 61 11.07 -17.44 11.11
CA PRO A 61 11.20 -17.82 9.71
C PRO A 61 10.13 -17.22 8.80
N ARG A 62 9.03 -16.69 9.35
CA ARG A 62 8.04 -15.92 8.59
C ARG A 62 8.68 -14.75 7.84
N PHE A 63 9.68 -14.11 8.42
CA PHE A 63 10.38 -12.97 7.85
C PHE A 63 11.60 -13.35 7.01
N ASP A 64 11.87 -14.64 6.84
CA ASP A 64 12.88 -15.15 5.89
C ASP A 64 12.22 -15.29 4.51
N ALA A 65 12.56 -14.35 3.61
CA ALA A 65 11.98 -14.29 2.27
C ALA A 65 12.53 -15.39 1.32
N ASP A 66 13.58 -16.09 1.70
CA ASP A 66 14.04 -17.26 0.97
C ASP A 66 13.25 -18.54 1.36
N VAL A 67 12.75 -18.59 2.60
CA VAL A 67 11.92 -19.69 3.13
C VAL A 67 10.43 -19.45 2.84
N ASN A 68 9.97 -18.22 3.05
CA ASN A 68 8.58 -17.81 2.86
C ASN A 68 8.48 -16.68 1.81
N PRO A 69 8.77 -16.98 0.52
CA PRO A 69 8.97 -15.96 -0.51
C PRO A 69 7.71 -15.14 -0.83
N ASN A 70 6.52 -15.65 -0.53
CA ASN A 70 5.26 -14.96 -0.73
C ASN A 70 4.79 -14.14 0.49
N GLU A 71 5.42 -14.29 1.65
CA GLU A 71 5.01 -13.55 2.84
C GLU A 71 5.16 -12.02 2.69
N PRO A 72 6.19 -11.47 2.00
CA PRO A 72 6.28 -10.04 1.72
C PRO A 72 5.08 -9.44 1.01
N HIS A 73 4.33 -10.22 0.20
CA HIS A 73 3.14 -9.76 -0.50
C HIS A 73 1.97 -9.37 0.43
N ARG A 74 2.04 -9.78 1.69
CA ARG A 74 1.04 -9.44 2.70
C ARG A 74 1.26 -8.06 3.31
N PHE A 75 2.33 -7.36 2.94
CA PHE A 75 2.74 -6.06 3.46
C PHE A 75 2.80 -5.00 2.35
N GLY A 76 2.85 -3.73 2.76
CA GLY A 76 2.84 -2.60 1.85
C GLY A 76 1.43 -2.07 1.59
N TRP A 77 0.53 -2.18 2.57
CA TRP A 77 -0.87 -1.80 2.46
C TRP A 77 -1.23 -0.68 3.43
N ILE A 78 -2.33 0.00 3.16
CA ILE A 78 -3.03 0.76 4.20
C ILE A 78 -3.81 -0.24 5.07
N VAL A 79 -3.67 -0.11 6.38
CA VAL A 79 -4.33 -0.98 7.37
C VAL A 79 -5.34 -0.15 8.16
N GLU A 80 -6.59 -0.58 8.14
CA GLU A 80 -7.65 0.04 8.93
C GLU A 80 -7.88 -0.70 10.23
N ILE A 81 -7.91 0.04 11.33
CA ILE A 81 -8.05 -0.46 12.69
C ILE A 81 -9.28 0.19 13.31
N ASP A 82 -10.16 -0.59 13.93
CA ASP A 82 -11.24 -0.08 14.75
C ASP A 82 -10.80 -0.06 16.22
N PRO A 83 -10.45 1.11 16.79
CA PRO A 83 -9.97 1.21 18.17
C PRO A 83 -11.08 0.99 19.20
N PHE A 84 -12.35 1.08 18.77
CA PHE A 84 -13.51 0.84 19.64
C PHE A 84 -13.97 -0.62 19.63
N ALA A 85 -13.35 -1.46 18.78
CA ALA A 85 -13.58 -2.89 18.72
C ALA A 85 -12.23 -3.65 18.81
N PRO A 86 -11.57 -3.64 19.98
CA PRO A 86 -10.18 -4.13 20.14
C PRO A 86 -10.02 -5.64 19.83
N ALA A 87 -11.10 -6.41 19.87
CA ALA A 87 -11.11 -7.81 19.47
C ALA A 87 -11.25 -8.03 17.96
N SER A 88 -11.54 -6.97 17.18
CA SER A 88 -11.62 -7.05 15.73
C SER A 88 -10.22 -7.19 15.12
N LYS A 89 -10.15 -7.86 13.95
CA LYS A 89 -8.89 -7.93 13.21
C LYS A 89 -8.72 -6.66 12.39
N PRO A 90 -7.51 -6.09 12.35
CA PRO A 90 -7.16 -5.04 11.40
C PRO A 90 -7.40 -5.49 9.95
N VAL A 91 -7.84 -4.58 9.09
CA VAL A 91 -8.20 -4.88 7.70
C VAL A 91 -7.22 -4.19 6.76
N LYS A 92 -6.57 -4.96 5.90
CA LYS A 92 -5.72 -4.41 4.83
C LYS A 92 -6.61 -3.95 3.68
N ARG A 93 -6.53 -2.66 3.33
CA ARG A 93 -7.35 -2.01 2.31
C ARG A 93 -6.66 -2.11 0.93
N THR A 94 -6.71 -3.30 0.35
CA THR A 94 -5.96 -3.66 -0.86
C THR A 94 -6.35 -2.86 -2.11
N ALA A 95 -7.57 -2.34 -2.18
CA ALA A 95 -8.01 -1.48 -3.28
C ALA A 95 -7.24 -0.15 -3.39
N MET A 96 -6.51 0.24 -2.34
CA MET A 96 -5.67 1.44 -2.33
C MET A 96 -4.26 1.22 -2.88
N GLY A 97 -3.96 0.03 -3.41
CA GLY A 97 -2.66 -0.30 -3.99
C GLY A 97 -1.64 -0.80 -2.97
N ARG A 98 -0.57 -1.41 -3.47
CA ARG A 98 0.54 -1.95 -2.68
C ARG A 98 1.83 -1.22 -3.05
N PHE A 99 2.38 -0.46 -2.12
CA PHE A 99 3.62 0.29 -2.23
C PHE A 99 4.12 0.72 -0.83
N LYS A 100 5.16 1.53 -0.73
CA LYS A 100 5.65 2.08 0.55
C LYS A 100 4.78 3.27 0.96
N HIS A 101 3.67 2.97 1.62
CA HIS A 101 2.72 3.99 2.04
C HIS A 101 3.27 4.85 3.18
N GLU A 102 3.68 6.07 2.90
CA GLU A 102 4.09 7.01 3.94
C GLU A 102 2.87 7.64 4.63
N ASN A 103 1.82 7.95 3.86
CA ASN A 103 0.61 8.56 4.39
C ASN A 103 -0.65 8.08 3.66
N ALA A 104 -1.80 8.42 4.23
CA ALA A 104 -3.13 8.26 3.65
C ALA A 104 -4.03 9.41 4.12
N GLU A 105 -4.12 10.47 3.31
CA GLU A 105 -4.98 11.61 3.61
C GLU A 105 -6.36 11.42 2.99
N LEU A 106 -7.38 11.31 3.84
CA LEU A 106 -8.75 11.01 3.44
C LEU A 106 -9.62 12.28 3.46
N VAL A 107 -10.33 12.51 2.37
CA VAL A 107 -11.32 13.58 2.25
C VAL A 107 -12.64 13.06 1.68
N ILE A 108 -13.75 13.72 2.02
CA ILE A 108 -15.05 13.51 1.38
C ILE A 108 -15.24 14.58 0.32
N ALA A 109 -15.29 14.16 -0.94
CA ALA A 109 -15.52 15.05 -2.06
C ALA A 109 -16.95 15.62 -2.06
N ALA A 110 -17.19 16.70 -2.82
CA ALA A 110 -18.49 17.35 -2.89
C ALA A 110 -19.63 16.43 -3.36
N ASN A 111 -19.31 15.41 -4.17
CA ASN A 111 -20.25 14.37 -4.61
C ASN A 111 -20.43 13.22 -3.60
N GLY A 112 -19.87 13.33 -2.41
CA GLY A 112 -19.95 12.31 -1.35
C GLY A 112 -18.96 11.15 -1.49
N LYS A 113 -18.14 11.08 -2.54
CA LYS A 113 -17.11 10.04 -2.67
C LYS A 113 -16.03 10.20 -1.62
N VAL A 114 -15.54 9.08 -1.12
CA VAL A 114 -14.32 9.05 -0.32
C VAL A 114 -13.12 9.09 -1.27
N VAL A 115 -12.22 10.02 -1.03
CA VAL A 115 -10.97 10.16 -1.78
C VAL A 115 -9.82 10.04 -0.81
N VAL A 116 -8.82 9.22 -1.15
CA VAL A 116 -7.60 9.08 -0.34
C VAL A 116 -6.40 9.42 -1.22
N TYR A 117 -5.60 10.38 -0.79
CA TYR A 117 -4.33 10.73 -1.41
C TYR A 117 -3.18 10.06 -0.68
N MET A 118 -2.22 9.50 -1.43
CA MET A 118 -1.14 8.68 -0.90
C MET A 118 0.15 8.93 -1.69
N GLY A 119 1.29 8.88 -1.02
CA GLY A 119 2.61 8.88 -1.64
C GLY A 119 3.28 7.53 -1.47
N ASP A 120 4.06 7.12 -2.49
CA ASP A 120 5.01 6.01 -2.39
C ASP A 120 6.38 6.61 -2.01
N ASP A 121 6.88 6.30 -0.82
CA ASP A 121 8.16 6.79 -0.33
C ASP A 121 9.34 5.97 -0.88
N GLU A 122 9.37 5.84 -2.19
CA GLU A 122 10.49 5.29 -2.92
C GLU A 122 10.95 6.28 -3.99
N ARG A 123 12.25 6.27 -4.30
CA ARG A 123 12.82 7.20 -5.28
C ARG A 123 12.19 7.03 -6.65
N ASN A 124 11.76 8.15 -7.25
CA ASN A 124 11.16 8.24 -8.58
C ASN A 124 9.81 7.51 -8.70
N GLU A 125 9.17 7.23 -7.56
CA GLU A 125 7.82 6.67 -7.53
C GLU A 125 6.76 7.77 -7.52
N TYR A 126 5.50 7.40 -7.35
CA TYR A 126 4.38 8.22 -7.77
C TYR A 126 3.53 8.68 -6.58
N VAL A 127 2.69 9.69 -6.86
CA VAL A 127 1.57 10.08 -6.01
C VAL A 127 0.32 9.37 -6.52
N TYR A 128 -0.44 8.79 -5.60
CA TYR A 128 -1.63 8.02 -5.89
C TYR A 128 -2.88 8.67 -5.32
N LYS A 129 -4.03 8.36 -5.93
CA LYS A 129 -5.34 8.75 -5.46
C LYS A 129 -6.31 7.58 -5.59
N PHE A 130 -6.95 7.21 -4.49
CA PHE A 130 -8.07 6.27 -4.50
C PHE A 130 -9.39 7.05 -4.49
N VAL A 131 -10.39 6.57 -5.23
CA VAL A 131 -11.76 7.10 -5.22
C VAL A 131 -12.74 5.97 -5.02
N SER A 132 -13.53 6.01 -3.96
CA SER A 132 -14.49 4.95 -3.62
C SER A 132 -15.60 4.77 -4.67
N SER A 133 -16.07 3.53 -4.85
CA SER A 133 -17.27 3.25 -5.67
C SER A 133 -18.56 3.75 -5.01
N GLY A 134 -18.66 3.64 -3.68
CA GLY A 134 -19.77 4.14 -2.88
C GLY A 134 -19.63 5.61 -2.48
N THR A 135 -20.63 6.12 -1.78
CA THR A 135 -20.66 7.48 -1.20
C THR A 135 -20.84 7.42 0.31
N PHE A 136 -20.24 8.38 1.00
CA PHE A 136 -20.33 8.49 2.45
C PHE A 136 -21.73 8.96 2.89
N ASP A 137 -22.38 8.17 3.72
CA ASP A 137 -23.63 8.54 4.37
C ASP A 137 -23.35 9.37 5.63
N LYS A 138 -23.57 10.68 5.53
CA LYS A 138 -23.41 11.63 6.64
C LYS A 138 -24.48 11.48 7.72
N ALA A 139 -25.64 10.96 7.38
CA ALA A 139 -26.75 10.80 8.34
C ALA A 139 -26.48 9.62 9.29
N ASN A 140 -25.69 8.63 8.84
CA ASN A 140 -25.33 7.47 9.62
C ASN A 140 -23.83 7.17 9.50
N PRO A 141 -22.95 8.02 10.07
CA PRO A 141 -21.52 8.01 9.77
C PRO A 141 -20.84 6.68 10.15
N THR A 142 -21.27 5.99 11.18
CA THR A 142 -20.68 4.72 11.65
C THR A 142 -21.31 3.47 11.02
N SER A 143 -22.14 3.63 9.98
CA SER A 143 -22.83 2.52 9.31
C SER A 143 -21.85 1.47 8.76
N ALA A 144 -22.31 0.23 8.67
CA ALA A 144 -21.54 -0.85 8.04
C ALA A 144 -21.23 -0.56 6.57
N ALA A 145 -22.09 0.19 5.86
CA ALA A 145 -21.85 0.62 4.48
C ALA A 145 -20.66 1.58 4.38
N ASN A 146 -20.57 2.57 5.28
CA ASN A 146 -19.44 3.50 5.30
C ASN A 146 -18.11 2.79 5.61
N ARG A 147 -18.12 1.79 6.47
CA ARG A 147 -16.93 0.97 6.81
C ARG A 147 -16.39 0.16 5.62
N ARG A 148 -17.16 0.04 4.54
CA ARG A 148 -16.78 -0.68 3.32
C ARG A 148 -16.34 0.24 2.18
N LEU A 149 -16.34 1.55 2.37
CA LEU A 149 -16.02 2.52 1.31
C LEU A 149 -14.56 2.43 0.81
N LEU A 150 -13.66 1.81 1.57
CA LEU A 150 -12.28 1.56 1.16
C LEU A 150 -12.04 0.15 0.57
N GLU A 151 -13.10 -0.64 0.38
CA GLU A 151 -13.02 -1.98 -0.22
C GLU A 151 -13.09 -1.94 -1.74
N GLU A 152 -13.88 -1.00 -2.28
CA GLU A 152 -14.16 -0.92 -3.71
C GLU A 152 -13.99 0.50 -4.22
N GLY A 153 -13.24 0.67 -5.28
CA GLY A 153 -12.99 1.96 -5.90
C GLY A 153 -11.99 1.87 -7.04
N THR A 154 -11.57 3.02 -7.51
CA THR A 154 -10.55 3.13 -8.54
C THR A 154 -9.32 3.80 -7.97
N LEU A 155 -8.16 3.16 -8.17
CA LEU A 155 -6.85 3.74 -7.89
C LEU A 155 -6.37 4.50 -9.12
N TYR A 156 -5.78 5.66 -8.90
CA TYR A 156 -5.19 6.52 -9.94
C TYR A 156 -3.75 6.84 -9.59
N VAL A 157 -2.94 7.01 -10.61
CA VAL A 157 -1.59 7.58 -10.50
C VAL A 157 -1.57 8.98 -11.09
N ALA A 158 -0.84 9.89 -10.46
CA ALA A 158 -0.65 11.26 -10.97
C ALA A 158 0.42 11.28 -12.07
N ARG A 159 0.12 11.96 -13.18
CA ARG A 159 1.11 12.43 -14.16
C ARG A 159 1.14 13.95 -14.13
N PHE A 160 2.31 14.52 -13.93
CA PHE A 160 2.54 15.95 -13.93
C PHE A 160 3.24 16.36 -15.23
N ASP A 161 2.73 17.38 -15.87
CA ASP A 161 3.29 17.97 -17.09
C ASP A 161 3.84 19.37 -16.77
N ALA A 162 4.97 19.73 -17.36
CA ALA A 162 5.60 21.02 -17.14
C ALA A 162 4.69 22.18 -17.58
N GLY A 163 4.78 23.31 -16.88
CA GLY A 163 4.12 24.54 -17.25
C GLY A 163 4.80 25.27 -18.43
N ALA A 164 4.22 26.38 -18.82
CA ALA A 164 4.72 27.21 -19.93
C ALA A 164 6.06 27.89 -19.63
N THR A 165 6.36 28.15 -18.36
CA THR A 165 7.56 28.84 -17.90
C THR A 165 8.50 27.89 -17.17
N ALA A 166 9.70 27.71 -17.72
CA ALA A 166 10.69 26.84 -17.08
C ALA A 166 11.11 27.35 -15.70
N GLY A 167 11.08 26.45 -14.70
CA GLY A 167 11.58 26.71 -13.34
C GLY A 167 10.59 27.40 -12.39
N ASP A 168 9.38 27.76 -12.81
CA ASP A 168 8.36 28.36 -11.95
C ASP A 168 7.63 27.33 -11.05
N ARG A 169 7.91 26.03 -11.25
CA ARG A 169 7.27 24.90 -10.57
C ARG A 169 5.75 24.82 -10.73
N MET A 170 5.21 25.50 -11.72
CA MET A 170 3.81 25.44 -12.11
C MET A 170 3.64 24.50 -13.29
N GLY A 171 2.46 23.91 -13.39
CA GLY A 171 2.18 22.97 -14.47
C GLY A 171 0.74 22.48 -14.42
N THR A 172 0.48 21.47 -15.21
CA THR A 172 -0.80 20.75 -15.21
C THR A 172 -0.57 19.31 -14.80
N GLY A 173 -1.64 18.61 -14.46
CA GLY A 173 -1.55 17.19 -14.16
C GLY A 173 -2.84 16.47 -14.48
N VAL A 174 -2.72 15.17 -14.69
CA VAL A 174 -3.86 14.27 -14.92
C VAL A 174 -3.76 13.07 -13.99
N TRP A 175 -4.93 12.57 -13.59
CA TRP A 175 -5.05 11.32 -12.86
C TRP A 175 -5.36 10.21 -13.85
N ILE A 176 -4.43 9.25 -13.97
CA ILE A 176 -4.54 8.09 -14.85
C ILE A 176 -5.11 6.93 -14.04
N PRO A 177 -6.29 6.39 -14.39
CA PRO A 177 -6.86 5.26 -13.67
C PRO A 177 -6.01 4.00 -13.89
N LEU A 178 -5.76 3.26 -12.80
CA LEU A 178 -5.12 1.95 -12.82
C LEU A 178 -6.24 0.91 -12.86
N VAL A 179 -6.53 0.40 -14.03
CA VAL A 179 -7.53 -0.65 -14.26
C VAL A 179 -6.82 -1.86 -14.86
N PHE A 180 -7.15 -3.04 -14.35
CA PHE A 180 -6.71 -4.28 -14.99
C PHE A 180 -7.51 -4.45 -16.27
N GLY A 181 -6.78 -4.63 -17.38
CA GLY A 181 -7.34 -4.92 -18.68
C GLY A 181 -7.77 -6.37 -18.83
#